data_29543452ef901b9387742490cc076b5b
#
_entry.id   29543452ef901b9387742490cc076b5b
#
_cell.length_a   1.000
_cell.length_b   1.000
_cell.length_c   1.000
_cell.angle_alpha   90.00
_cell.angle_beta   90.00
_cell.angle_gamma   90.00
#
_symmetry.space_group_name_H-M   'P 1'
#
loop_
_entity.id
_entity.type
_entity.pdbx_description
1 polymer ?
#
loop_
_entity_poly.entity_id
_entity_poly.type
_entity_poly.pdbx_seq_one_letter_code
_entity_poly.pdbx_strand_id
1 'polypeptide(L)' 'MLDLLIVILLILWLLGYFGPTRIPRIPQTGNLIHVLLVIILILILLKLIG' A
#
# COMPACT_ATOMS: atom_id res chain seq x y z
N MET A 1 -0.64 -6.65 -16.12
CA MET A 1 0.30 -6.92 -15.04
C MET A 1 0.28 -5.84 -13.99
N LEU A 2 0.21 -4.61 -14.40
CA LEU A 2 0.12 -3.54 -13.42
C LEU A 2 -1.12 -3.70 -12.55
N ASP A 3 -2.19 -4.19 -13.14
CA ASP A 3 -3.41 -4.37 -12.38
C ASP A 3 -3.19 -5.24 -11.16
N LEU A 4 -2.54 -6.35 -11.38
CA LEU A 4 -2.28 -7.28 -10.28
C LEU A 4 -1.41 -6.63 -9.24
N LEU A 5 -0.40 -5.92 -9.69
CA LEU A 5 0.51 -5.28 -8.75
C LEU A 5 -0.24 -4.27 -7.89
N ILE A 6 -1.09 -3.49 -8.51
CA ILE A 6 -1.85 -2.48 -7.77
C ILE A 6 -2.78 -3.15 -6.77
N VAL A 7 -3.44 -4.21 -7.18
CA VAL A 7 -4.36 -4.89 -6.29
C VAL A 7 -3.63 -5.48 -5.10
N ILE A 8 -2.49 -6.10 -5.36
CA ILE A 8 -1.71 -6.69 -4.28
C ILE A 8 -1.27 -5.62 -3.30
N LEU A 9 -0.80 -4.51 -3.83
CA LEU A 9 -0.35 -3.44 -2.96
C LEU A 9 -1.50 -2.85 -2.16
N LEU A 10 -2.65 -2.74 -2.78
CA LEU A 10 -3.81 -2.21 -2.09
C LEU A 10 -4.23 -3.12 -0.95
N ILE A 11 -4.24 -4.41 -1.20
CA ILE A 11 -4.59 -5.35 -0.17
C ILE A 11 -3.57 -5.28 0.96
N LEU A 12 -2.31 -5.19 0.61
CA LEU A 12 -1.27 -5.08 1.60
C LEU A 12 -1.44 -3.83 2.45
N TRP A 13 -1.79 -2.74 1.81
CA TRP A 13 -2.01 -1.49 2.52
C TRP A 13 -3.18 -1.62 3.49
N LEU A 14 -4.25 -2.22 3.01
CA LEU A 14 -5.43 -2.41 3.86
C LEU A 14 -5.09 -3.27 5.06
N LEU A 15 -4.34 -4.32 4.83
CA LEU A 15 -3.97 -5.20 5.93
C LEU A 15 -3.08 -4.47 6.93
N GLY A 16 -2.21 -3.63 6.42
CA GLY A 16 -1.34 -2.88 7.30
C GLY A 16 -2.08 -1.81 8.06
N TYR A 17 -3.13 -1.24 7.46
CA TYR A 17 -3.87 -0.19 8.09
C TYR A 17 -4.86 -0.72 9.11
N PHE A 18 -5.67 -1.67 8.69
CA PHE A 18 -6.64 -2.27 9.58
C PHE A 18 -6.07 -3.43 10.36
N GLY A 19 -5.06 -4.03 9.84
CA GLY A 19 -4.53 -5.21 10.43
C GLY A 19 -4.23 -4.99 11.87
N PRO A 20 -4.48 -5.95 12.64
CA PRO A 20 -4.22 -5.86 14.05
C PRO A 20 -2.75 -5.74 14.32
N THR A 21 -2.04 -5.44 13.32
CA THR A 21 -0.66 -5.15 13.57
C THR A 21 -0.01 -6.11 14.45
N ARG A 22 -0.01 -7.27 14.09
CA ARG A 22 0.64 -8.20 14.91
C ARG A 22 2.10 -8.04 14.84
N ILE A 23 2.67 -7.09 14.20
CA ILE A 23 4.10 -6.90 14.15
C ILE A 23 4.46 -5.67 14.93
N PRO A 24 4.65 -5.79 16.19
CA PRO A 24 4.94 -4.62 17.01
C PRO A 24 6.35 -4.11 16.83
N ARG A 25 7.19 -4.84 16.18
CA ARG A 25 8.54 -4.39 16.03
C ARG A 25 8.67 -3.28 15.02
N ILE A 26 7.66 -2.88 14.33
CA ILE A 26 7.72 -1.78 13.39
C ILE A 26 7.11 -0.57 14.03
N PRO A 27 7.89 0.31 14.59
CA PRO A 27 7.36 1.42 15.34
C PRO A 27 6.77 2.51 14.49
N GLN A 28 7.36 2.86 13.39
CA GLN A 28 6.83 3.94 12.62
C GLN A 28 5.90 3.47 11.55
N THR A 29 4.91 2.76 11.88
CA THR A 29 3.99 2.25 10.90
C THR A 29 3.20 3.37 10.23
N GLY A 30 2.98 4.46 10.92
CA GLY A 30 2.19 5.53 10.35
C GLY A 30 2.75 6.02 9.03
N ASN A 31 4.02 6.33 9.01
CA ASN A 31 4.62 6.83 7.79
C ASN A 31 4.68 5.76 6.71
N LEU A 32 4.96 4.55 7.12
CA LEU A 32 5.04 3.47 6.15
C LEU A 32 3.70 3.30 5.43
N ILE A 33 2.62 3.41 6.16
CA ILE A 33 1.31 3.27 5.57
C ILE A 33 1.09 4.35 4.52
N HIS A 34 1.46 5.57 4.85
CA HIS A 34 1.28 6.67 3.90
C HIS A 34 2.18 6.50 2.68
N VAL A 35 3.40 6.08 2.87
CA VAL A 35 4.30 5.88 1.75
C VAL A 35 3.73 4.82 0.82
N LEU A 36 3.19 3.76 1.37
CA LEU A 36 2.59 2.73 0.54
C LEU A 36 1.42 3.29 -0.25
N LEU A 37 0.60 4.10 0.39
CA LEU A 37 -0.54 4.69 -0.29
C LEU A 37 -0.09 5.56 -1.45
N VAL A 38 0.94 6.33 -1.25
CA VAL A 38 1.45 7.20 -2.31
C VAL A 38 1.91 6.36 -3.49
N ILE A 39 2.62 5.28 -3.20
CA ILE A 39 3.09 4.41 -4.28
C ILE A 39 1.90 3.83 -5.05
N ILE A 40 0.88 3.41 -4.34
CA ILE A 40 -0.30 2.86 -4.99
C ILE A 40 -0.95 3.90 -5.88
N LEU A 41 -1.06 5.12 -5.40
CA LEU A 41 -1.67 6.19 -6.17
C LEU A 41 -0.86 6.47 -7.43
N ILE A 42 0.44 6.47 -7.31
CA ILE A 42 1.29 6.71 -8.46
C ILE A 42 1.09 5.62 -9.50
N LEU A 43 1.02 4.39 -9.03
CA LEU A 43 0.81 3.27 -9.94
C LEU A 43 -0.52 3.37 -10.65
N ILE A 44 -1.55 3.76 -9.90
CA ILE A 44 -2.87 3.93 -10.50
C ILE A 44 -2.84 5.01 -11.56
N LEU A 45 -2.17 6.11 -11.27
CA LEU A 45 -2.08 7.18 -12.24
C LEU A 45 -1.37 6.73 -13.51
N LEU A 46 -0.29 6.01 -13.33
CA LEU A 46 0.45 5.51 -14.49
C LEU A 46 -0.42 4.59 -15.32
N LYS A 47 -1.20 3.77 -14.66
CA LYS A 47 -2.07 2.86 -15.40
C LYS A 47 -3.12 3.62 -16.18
N LEU A 48 -3.66 4.67 -15.59
CA LEU A 48 -4.68 5.45 -16.28
C LEU A 48 -4.12 6.17 -17.51
N ILE A 49 -2.93 6.67 -17.36
CA ILE A 49 -2.32 7.39 -18.47
C ILE A 49 -1.85 6.42 -19.54
N GLY A 50 -1.19 5.40 -19.12
CA GLY A 50 -0.68 4.44 -20.08
C GLY A 50 -1.65 3.34 -20.30
#